data_bc09bde9d46068cde0ea3d1bb93403ec
#
_entry.id   bc09bde9d46068cde0ea3d1bb93403ec
#
_cell.length_a   1.000
_cell.length_b   1.000
_cell.length_c   1.000
_cell.angle_alpha   90.00
_cell.angle_beta   90.00
_cell.angle_gamma   90.00
#
_symmetry.space_group_name_H-M   'P 1'
#
loop_
_entity.id
_entity.type
_entity.pdbx_description
1 polymer ?
#
loop_
_entity_poly.entity_id
_entity_poly.type
_entity_poly.pdbx_seq_one_letter_code
_entity_poly.pdbx_strand_id
1 'polypeptide(L)'
;MGLNDAPSGERIHIGFFGRRNAGKSSVVNVVTNQDLAVVSDTKGTTTDPVTKAMELLPLGPVVIIDTPGFDDEGELGELRVKKTKQILNRTDCAVLVTDCTLPLGDCEKQLISIFKEKNIPFIIAKNKADLLTDIPKEEGAVYVSAKEKTGIEELKNAVAKLTETDTMTMKLVGDLIKPDDMVVLVTPIDSAAPKGRLILPQQQAIRDVLEANACAVVVRETELSGVLGRIEKPALVITDSQAFARVSKDTPEDIPLTSFSILMARYKGFLDAAVKGVKAIDDLKDGDKVLISEGCTHHRQCGDIGSVKLPNWLKEYTGKELDITLSSGHGFPEELSDFALCIHCGGCMLGSKELTYRMKCACDADVPFTNYGIAIAYMKGILKRSIGVFPHLVKELEDHNGGQRTY
;
A
#
# COMPACT_ATOMS: atom_id res chain seq x y z
N MET A 1 7.03 3.88 17.71
CA MET A 1 5.79 3.11 17.54
C MET A 1 5.68 2.14 18.70
N GLY A 2 4.57 2.19 19.45
CA GLY A 2 4.28 1.20 20.49
C GLY A 2 4.02 -0.18 19.89
N LEU A 3 4.13 -1.23 20.72
CA LEU A 3 3.87 -2.63 20.30
C LEU A 3 2.44 -2.86 19.76
N ASN A 4 1.52 -1.95 20.08
CA ASN A 4 0.08 -2.01 19.75
C ASN A 4 -0.35 -1.01 18.65
N ASP A 5 0.59 -0.26 18.04
CA ASP A 5 0.24 0.70 16.99
C ASP A 5 -0.03 -0.03 15.68
N ALA A 6 -1.23 0.14 15.11
CA ALA A 6 -1.52 -0.35 13.76
C ALA A 6 -0.55 0.30 12.76
N PRO A 7 0.06 -0.49 11.86
CA PRO A 7 0.97 0.03 10.85
C PRO A 7 0.28 1.03 9.91
N SER A 8 1.02 1.98 9.35
CA SER A 8 0.46 3.00 8.45
C SER A 8 -0.28 2.39 7.25
N GLY A 9 0.22 1.27 6.71
CA GLY A 9 -0.40 0.59 5.56
C GLY A 9 -1.72 -0.13 5.86
N GLU A 10 -2.10 -0.25 7.14
CA GLU A 10 -3.37 -0.84 7.59
C GLU A 10 -4.36 0.22 8.07
N ARG A 11 -3.91 1.46 8.23
CA ARG A 11 -4.75 2.57 8.66
C ARG A 11 -5.53 3.13 7.47
N ILE A 12 -6.78 3.52 7.73
CA ILE A 12 -7.58 4.25 6.73
C ILE A 12 -6.99 5.65 6.55
N HIS A 13 -6.62 6.01 5.33
CA HIS A 13 -6.07 7.31 5.01
C HIS A 13 -7.19 8.27 4.60
N ILE A 14 -7.46 9.29 5.43
CA ILE A 14 -8.50 10.28 5.21
C ILE A 14 -7.82 11.59 4.78
N GLY A 15 -8.03 11.97 3.52
CA GLY A 15 -7.51 13.22 2.96
C GLY A 15 -8.52 14.37 3.09
N PHE A 16 -8.09 15.49 3.69
CA PHE A 16 -8.89 16.72 3.75
C PHE A 16 -8.44 17.67 2.65
N PHE A 17 -9.38 18.02 1.77
CA PHE A 17 -9.17 18.89 0.62
C PHE A 17 -10.10 20.11 0.69
N GLY A 18 -9.77 21.18 0.01
CA GLY A 18 -10.63 22.37 -0.07
C GLY A 18 -9.83 23.62 -0.37
N ARG A 19 -10.58 24.67 -0.76
CA ARG A 19 -9.98 25.99 -1.02
C ARG A 19 -9.37 26.57 0.25
N ARG A 20 -8.48 27.51 0.02
CA ARG A 20 -8.00 28.39 1.09
C ARG A 20 -9.20 29.11 1.74
N ASN A 21 -9.17 29.32 3.04
CA ASN A 21 -10.19 29.97 3.84
C ASN A 21 -11.56 29.23 3.94
N ALA A 22 -11.71 28.03 3.37
CA ALA A 22 -12.89 27.17 3.63
C ALA A 22 -12.93 26.64 5.08
N GLY A 23 -11.86 26.85 5.85
CA GLY A 23 -11.75 26.39 7.24
C GLY A 23 -11.33 24.93 7.35
N LYS A 24 -10.64 24.39 6.34
CA LYS A 24 -10.17 23.00 6.29
C LYS A 24 -9.38 22.62 7.54
N SER A 25 -8.32 23.37 7.87
CA SER A 25 -7.47 23.12 9.05
C SER A 25 -8.26 23.23 10.36
N SER A 26 -9.25 24.11 10.44
CA SER A 26 -10.14 24.20 11.60
C SER A 26 -11.03 22.96 11.73
N VAL A 27 -11.58 22.46 10.61
CA VAL A 27 -12.36 21.19 10.60
C VAL A 27 -11.47 20.02 11.00
N VAL A 28 -10.25 19.91 10.45
CA VAL A 28 -9.28 18.86 10.83
C VAL A 28 -9.01 18.90 12.33
N ASN A 29 -8.72 20.06 12.90
CA ASN A 29 -8.43 20.20 14.33
C ASN A 29 -9.61 19.80 15.22
N VAL A 30 -10.84 20.12 14.83
CA VAL A 30 -12.04 19.73 15.59
C VAL A 30 -12.36 18.25 15.42
N VAL A 31 -12.24 17.68 14.22
CA VAL A 31 -12.46 16.25 13.97
C VAL A 31 -11.47 15.40 14.76
N THR A 32 -10.23 15.83 14.85
CA THR A 32 -9.15 15.12 15.55
C THR A 32 -9.08 15.44 17.05
N ASN A 33 -9.80 16.46 17.47
CA ASN A 33 -9.71 17.04 18.84
C ASN A 33 -8.27 17.39 19.24
N GLN A 34 -7.48 17.88 18.30
CA GLN A 34 -6.05 18.23 18.45
C GLN A 34 -5.69 19.40 17.54
N ASP A 35 -4.75 20.22 17.96
CA ASP A 35 -4.17 21.28 17.12
C ASP A 35 -3.13 20.66 16.15
N LEU A 36 -3.62 19.98 15.12
CA LEU A 36 -2.79 19.30 14.10
C LEU A 36 -2.34 20.23 12.99
N ALA A 37 -3.26 21.07 12.54
CA ALA A 37 -3.03 21.97 11.44
C ALA A 37 -2.66 23.35 11.98
N VAL A 38 -1.59 23.94 11.44
CA VAL A 38 -1.24 25.33 11.76
C VAL A 38 -2.25 26.24 11.08
N VAL A 39 -3.17 26.81 11.85
CA VAL A 39 -4.05 27.90 11.39
C VAL A 39 -3.18 29.15 11.29
N SER A 40 -2.73 29.50 10.10
CA SER A 40 -1.91 30.69 9.86
C SER A 40 -2.69 31.70 9.01
N ASP A 41 -2.79 32.91 9.51
CA ASP A 41 -3.36 34.05 8.77
C ASP A 41 -2.37 34.63 7.73
N THR A 42 -1.12 34.13 7.69
CA THR A 42 -0.08 34.59 6.77
C THR A 42 -0.01 33.78 5.48
N LYS A 43 0.10 34.48 4.35
CA LYS A 43 0.23 33.88 3.01
C LYS A 43 1.51 33.04 2.90
N GLY A 44 1.41 31.75 2.60
CA GLY A 44 2.54 30.98 2.08
C GLY A 44 3.17 29.93 2.99
N THR A 45 2.57 29.51 4.11
CA THR A 45 3.27 28.77 5.17
C THR A 45 3.26 27.24 5.09
N THR A 46 2.52 26.56 4.20
CA THR A 46 2.62 25.09 4.07
C THR A 46 2.50 24.66 2.63
N THR A 47 3.60 24.21 2.06
CA THR A 47 3.66 23.56 0.74
C THR A 47 3.54 22.05 0.82
N ASP A 48 3.75 21.44 1.98
CA ASP A 48 3.71 20.00 2.18
C ASP A 48 2.52 19.56 3.04
N PRO A 49 1.91 18.38 2.74
CA PRO A 49 0.79 17.88 3.51
C PRO A 49 1.22 17.46 4.92
N VAL A 50 0.41 17.80 5.91
CA VAL A 50 0.62 17.33 7.28
C VAL A 50 -0.08 16.00 7.44
N THR A 51 0.67 14.98 7.85
CA THR A 51 0.13 13.63 8.08
C THR A 51 0.22 13.24 9.55
N LYS A 52 -0.83 12.68 10.13
CA LYS A 52 -0.82 12.16 11.48
C LYS A 52 -1.62 10.87 11.62
N ALA A 53 -0.97 9.86 12.19
CA ALA A 53 -1.60 8.61 12.56
C ALA A 53 -2.27 8.73 13.94
N MET A 54 -3.51 8.25 14.07
CA MET A 54 -4.27 8.31 15.32
C MET A 54 -5.41 7.28 15.34
N GLU A 55 -6.05 7.15 16.48
CA GLU A 55 -7.34 6.46 16.62
C GLU A 55 -8.47 7.48 16.49
N LEU A 56 -9.45 7.20 15.63
CA LEU A 56 -10.62 8.06 15.41
C LEU A 56 -11.89 7.23 15.45
N LEU A 57 -12.71 7.37 16.51
CA LEU A 57 -13.98 6.68 16.60
C LEU A 57 -15.03 7.31 15.67
N PRO A 58 -15.87 6.51 14.98
CA PRO A 58 -15.97 5.05 15.06
C PRO A 58 -15.03 4.29 14.11
N LEU A 59 -14.16 4.96 13.36
CA LEU A 59 -13.32 4.39 12.30
C LEU A 59 -12.16 3.50 12.81
N GLY A 60 -11.70 3.70 14.06
CA GLY A 60 -10.49 3.02 14.56
C GLY A 60 -9.19 3.68 14.09
N PRO A 61 -8.15 2.89 13.70
CA PRO A 61 -6.86 3.43 13.33
C PRO A 61 -6.90 4.14 11.96
N VAL A 62 -6.59 5.43 11.95
CA VAL A 62 -6.58 6.28 10.74
C VAL A 62 -5.26 7.03 10.56
N VAL A 63 -5.02 7.50 9.35
CA VAL A 63 -4.05 8.55 9.02
C VAL A 63 -4.81 9.75 8.47
N ILE A 64 -4.75 10.86 9.17
CA ILE A 64 -5.30 12.13 8.68
C ILE A 64 -4.25 12.83 7.83
N ILE A 65 -4.66 13.28 6.64
CA ILE A 65 -3.83 14.04 5.70
C ILE A 65 -4.47 15.40 5.49
N ASP A 66 -3.88 16.45 6.08
CA ASP A 66 -4.27 17.82 5.80
C ASP A 66 -3.49 18.35 4.60
N THR A 67 -4.20 18.69 3.51
CA THR A 67 -3.57 19.16 2.28
C THR A 67 -3.41 20.68 2.29
N PRO A 68 -2.41 21.25 1.59
CA PRO A 68 -2.38 22.68 1.31
C PRO A 68 -3.68 23.13 0.63
N GLY A 69 -4.12 24.38 0.91
CA GLY A 69 -5.29 24.94 0.25
C GLY A 69 -5.11 25.00 -1.28
N PHE A 70 -6.13 24.63 -2.01
CA PHE A 70 -6.14 24.64 -3.46
C PHE A 70 -6.54 26.06 -3.93
N ASP A 71 -5.65 26.78 -4.59
CA ASP A 71 -5.86 28.12 -5.12
C ASP A 71 -5.64 28.15 -6.65
N ASP A 72 -6.39 29.00 -7.35
CA ASP A 72 -6.57 28.95 -8.80
C ASP A 72 -5.51 29.68 -9.66
N GLU A 73 -4.45 30.29 -9.12
CA GLU A 73 -3.62 31.22 -9.91
C GLU A 73 -2.12 30.86 -9.94
N GLY A 74 -1.58 30.70 -11.17
CA GLY A 74 -0.16 30.74 -11.52
C GLY A 74 0.58 29.39 -11.53
N GLU A 75 1.89 29.41 -11.87
CA GLU A 75 2.79 28.24 -11.93
C GLU A 75 2.82 27.41 -10.62
N LEU A 76 2.57 28.05 -9.48
CA LEU A 76 2.36 27.36 -8.21
C LEU A 76 1.10 26.50 -8.21
N GLY A 77 0.10 26.83 -9.03
CA GLY A 77 -1.14 26.07 -9.16
C GLY A 77 -0.91 24.67 -9.74
N GLU A 78 -0.11 24.54 -10.78
CA GLU A 78 0.19 23.24 -11.43
C GLU A 78 0.96 22.30 -10.50
N LEU A 79 1.96 22.82 -9.78
CA LEU A 79 2.70 22.07 -8.77
C LEU A 79 1.80 21.59 -7.62
N ARG A 80 0.80 22.39 -7.22
CA ARG A 80 -0.18 22.02 -6.20
C ARG A 80 -1.16 20.97 -6.71
N VAL A 81 -1.62 21.09 -7.95
CA VAL A 81 -2.45 20.07 -8.61
C VAL A 81 -1.69 18.74 -8.66
N LYS A 82 -0.42 18.76 -9.03
CA LYS A 82 0.46 17.58 -9.07
C LYS A 82 0.62 16.95 -7.68
N LYS A 83 0.93 17.75 -6.66
CA LYS A 83 1.00 17.28 -5.26
C LYS A 83 -0.34 16.73 -4.75
N THR A 84 -1.45 17.39 -5.10
CA THR A 84 -2.79 16.92 -4.73
C THR A 84 -3.11 15.57 -5.36
N LYS A 85 -2.77 15.36 -6.64
CA LYS A 85 -2.91 14.05 -7.29
C LYS A 85 -2.09 12.97 -6.59
N GLN A 86 -0.87 13.26 -6.17
CA GLN A 86 -0.02 12.34 -5.40
C GLN A 86 -0.63 11.97 -4.04
N ILE A 87 -1.23 12.94 -3.35
CA ILE A 87 -1.91 12.71 -2.06
C ILE A 87 -3.15 11.84 -2.26
N LEU A 88 -3.92 12.12 -3.32
CA LEU A 88 -5.11 11.34 -3.66
C LEU A 88 -4.82 9.87 -3.92
N ASN A 89 -3.64 9.54 -4.44
CA ASN A 89 -3.25 8.16 -4.65
C ASN A 89 -3.09 7.34 -3.35
N ARG A 90 -2.94 8.02 -2.22
CA ARG A 90 -2.83 7.43 -0.87
C ARG A 90 -4.09 7.57 -0.05
N THR A 91 -5.09 8.28 -0.57
CA THR A 91 -6.31 8.61 0.15
C THR A 91 -7.35 7.51 -0.05
N ASP A 92 -7.81 6.90 1.04
CA ASP A 92 -8.90 5.93 1.03
C ASP A 92 -10.25 6.59 0.98
N CYS A 93 -10.41 7.73 1.68
CA CYS A 93 -11.61 8.55 1.68
C CYS A 93 -11.24 10.03 1.67
N ALA A 94 -11.89 10.82 0.83
CA ALA A 94 -11.68 12.26 0.74
C ALA A 94 -12.78 13.03 1.46
N VAL A 95 -12.41 14.06 2.22
CA VAL A 95 -13.32 15.05 2.80
C VAL A 95 -13.05 16.37 2.09
N LEU A 96 -14.01 16.82 1.28
CA LEU A 96 -13.95 18.12 0.61
C LEU A 96 -14.59 19.18 1.52
N VAL A 97 -13.76 20.02 2.12
CA VAL A 97 -14.22 21.11 2.99
C VAL A 97 -14.52 22.34 2.14
N THR A 98 -15.77 22.82 2.21
CA THR A 98 -16.25 24.00 1.50
C THR A 98 -16.86 25.01 2.45
N ASP A 99 -16.96 26.26 2.04
CA ASP A 99 -17.70 27.30 2.76
C ASP A 99 -19.17 27.20 2.38
N CYS A 100 -20.05 26.90 3.34
CA CYS A 100 -21.49 26.71 3.07
C CYS A 100 -22.22 27.98 2.62
N THR A 101 -21.62 29.15 2.81
CA THR A 101 -22.17 30.45 2.38
C THR A 101 -21.90 30.75 0.91
N LEU A 102 -21.05 29.96 0.23
CA LEU A 102 -20.62 30.15 -1.14
C LEU A 102 -21.01 28.97 -2.01
N PRO A 103 -21.33 29.19 -3.29
CA PRO A 103 -21.50 28.06 -4.22
C PRO A 103 -20.15 27.36 -4.46
N LEU A 104 -20.21 26.10 -4.91
CA LEU A 104 -19.04 25.37 -5.34
C LEU A 104 -18.36 26.08 -6.52
N GLY A 105 -17.11 26.46 -6.34
CA GLY A 105 -16.28 27.06 -7.39
C GLY A 105 -15.68 26.01 -8.33
N ASP A 106 -14.94 26.47 -9.33
CA ASP A 106 -14.38 25.58 -10.36
C ASP A 106 -13.33 24.64 -9.77
N CYS A 107 -12.59 25.10 -8.79
CA CYS A 107 -11.61 24.34 -8.04
C CYS A 107 -12.22 23.13 -7.31
N GLU A 108 -13.32 23.32 -6.58
CA GLU A 108 -14.02 22.23 -5.91
C GLU A 108 -14.63 21.25 -6.93
N LYS A 109 -15.17 21.76 -8.03
CA LYS A 109 -15.70 20.92 -9.12
C LYS A 109 -14.60 20.05 -9.75
N GLN A 110 -13.41 20.62 -9.97
CA GLN A 110 -12.24 19.86 -10.45
C GLN A 110 -11.83 18.77 -9.46
N LEU A 111 -11.76 19.06 -8.16
CA LEU A 111 -11.46 18.07 -7.14
C LEU A 111 -12.49 16.92 -7.15
N ILE A 112 -13.78 17.24 -7.22
CA ILE A 112 -14.86 16.24 -7.32
C ILE A 112 -14.69 15.39 -8.59
N SER A 113 -14.32 15.99 -9.71
CA SER A 113 -14.06 15.24 -10.96
C SER A 113 -12.91 14.26 -10.79
N ILE A 114 -11.80 14.70 -10.16
CA ILE A 114 -10.65 13.84 -9.89
C ILE A 114 -10.99 12.71 -8.90
N PHE A 115 -11.80 12.98 -7.86
CA PHE A 115 -12.24 11.94 -6.93
C PHE A 115 -13.04 10.86 -7.66
N LYS A 116 -13.96 11.26 -8.57
CA LYS A 116 -14.75 10.33 -9.37
C LYS A 116 -13.89 9.54 -10.36
N GLU A 117 -12.99 10.21 -11.07
CA GLU A 117 -12.05 9.57 -12.02
C GLU A 117 -11.20 8.50 -11.34
N LYS A 118 -10.73 8.80 -10.13
CA LYS A 118 -9.88 7.87 -9.34
C LYS A 118 -10.68 6.88 -8.50
N ASN A 119 -12.02 6.88 -8.58
CA ASN A 119 -12.91 6.07 -7.74
C ASN A 119 -12.60 6.21 -6.23
N ILE A 120 -12.33 7.44 -5.77
CA ILE A 120 -12.11 7.72 -4.35
C ILE A 120 -13.45 8.08 -3.72
N PRO A 121 -13.94 7.33 -2.72
CA PRO A 121 -15.10 7.70 -1.95
C PRO A 121 -14.90 9.08 -1.31
N PHE A 122 -15.91 9.95 -1.36
CA PHE A 122 -15.76 11.28 -0.78
C PHE A 122 -17.07 11.79 -0.17
N ILE A 123 -16.93 12.71 0.78
CA ILE A 123 -18.02 13.47 1.39
C ILE A 123 -17.70 14.97 1.32
N ILE A 124 -18.72 15.80 1.13
CA ILE A 124 -18.57 17.25 1.17
C ILE A 124 -18.90 17.74 2.58
N ALA A 125 -17.91 18.32 3.27
CA ALA A 125 -18.10 18.98 4.56
C ALA A 125 -18.34 20.47 4.34
N LYS A 126 -19.58 20.91 4.41
CA LYS A 126 -19.99 22.31 4.27
C LYS A 126 -19.79 23.03 5.62
N ASN A 127 -18.65 23.67 5.75
CA ASN A 127 -18.22 24.35 6.99
C ASN A 127 -18.88 25.74 7.10
N LYS A 128 -18.80 26.32 8.29
CA LYS A 128 -19.41 27.62 8.71
C LYS A 128 -20.93 27.56 8.77
N ALA A 129 -21.51 26.40 9.09
CA ALA A 129 -22.95 26.22 9.20
C ALA A 129 -23.59 27.11 10.27
N ASP A 130 -22.81 27.65 11.21
CA ASP A 130 -23.22 28.66 12.18
C ASP A 130 -23.68 29.99 11.56
N LEU A 131 -23.36 30.22 10.29
CA LEU A 131 -23.77 31.41 9.54
C LEU A 131 -25.11 31.23 8.83
N LEU A 132 -25.68 30.03 8.81
CA LEU A 132 -26.97 29.74 8.17
C LEU A 132 -28.11 29.79 9.20
N THR A 133 -29.24 30.33 8.82
CA THR A 133 -30.46 30.28 9.62
C THR A 133 -31.15 28.93 9.58
N ASP A 134 -31.15 28.29 8.40
CA ASP A 134 -31.66 26.94 8.20
C ASP A 134 -30.63 26.07 7.53
N ILE A 135 -30.45 24.83 8.01
CA ILE A 135 -29.49 23.87 7.46
C ILE A 135 -30.24 22.98 6.45
N PRO A 136 -29.92 23.06 5.15
CA PRO A 136 -30.53 22.21 4.14
C PRO A 136 -30.13 20.74 4.32
N LYS A 137 -31.03 19.83 3.94
CA LYS A 137 -30.66 18.41 3.78
C LYS A 137 -30.22 18.18 2.35
N GLU A 138 -28.96 17.79 2.19
CA GLU A 138 -28.34 17.53 0.88
C GLU A 138 -27.63 16.17 0.92
N GLU A 139 -27.96 15.32 -0.03
CA GLU A 139 -27.33 14.00 -0.13
C GLU A 139 -25.86 14.15 -0.56
N GLY A 140 -24.96 13.42 0.11
CA GLY A 140 -23.51 13.52 -0.16
C GLY A 140 -22.83 14.71 0.50
N ALA A 141 -23.53 15.49 1.34
CA ALA A 141 -22.96 16.60 2.09
C ALA A 141 -23.34 16.55 3.58
N VAL A 142 -22.41 17.01 4.42
CA VAL A 142 -22.63 17.21 5.87
C VAL A 142 -22.32 18.67 6.20
N TYR A 143 -23.25 19.33 6.87
CA TYR A 143 -23.07 20.70 7.34
C TYR A 143 -22.39 20.69 8.70
N VAL A 144 -21.27 21.40 8.80
CA VAL A 144 -20.44 21.45 10.02
C VAL A 144 -20.14 22.91 10.40
N SER A 145 -19.96 23.15 11.68
CA SER A 145 -19.31 24.37 12.15
C SER A 145 -18.08 24.00 12.99
N ALA A 146 -16.91 24.26 12.44
CA ALA A 146 -15.67 24.11 13.19
C ALA A 146 -15.59 25.06 14.39
N LYS A 147 -16.23 26.22 14.30
CA LYS A 147 -16.28 27.25 15.37
C LYS A 147 -17.14 26.78 16.55
N GLU A 148 -18.37 26.32 16.25
CA GLU A 148 -19.35 25.89 17.28
C GLU A 148 -19.26 24.37 17.57
N LYS A 149 -18.38 23.64 16.86
CA LYS A 149 -18.15 22.19 16.97
C LYS A 149 -19.43 21.35 16.71
N THR A 150 -20.30 21.82 15.83
CA THR A 150 -21.53 21.11 15.44
C THR A 150 -21.35 20.33 14.13
N GLY A 151 -22.12 19.24 13.95
CA GLY A 151 -22.08 18.38 12.75
C GLY A 151 -20.82 17.50 12.65
N ILE A 152 -19.94 17.49 13.65
CA ILE A 152 -18.65 16.79 13.60
C ILE A 152 -18.85 15.27 13.72
N GLU A 153 -19.72 14.82 14.61
CA GLU A 153 -20.00 13.37 14.77
C GLU A 153 -20.73 12.82 13.53
N GLU A 154 -21.63 13.60 12.93
CA GLU A 154 -22.28 13.26 11.67
C GLU A 154 -21.25 13.11 10.54
N LEU A 155 -20.25 13.99 10.47
CA LEU A 155 -19.16 13.90 9.51
C LEU A 155 -18.33 12.64 9.73
N LYS A 156 -17.92 12.32 10.97
CA LYS A 156 -17.20 11.09 11.30
C LYS A 156 -17.98 9.83 10.92
N ASN A 157 -19.27 9.80 11.22
CA ASN A 157 -20.14 8.69 10.84
C ASN A 157 -20.31 8.55 9.32
N ALA A 158 -20.40 9.67 8.60
CA ALA A 158 -20.48 9.66 7.14
C ALA A 158 -19.17 9.11 6.51
N VAL A 159 -18.02 9.52 7.02
CA VAL A 159 -16.71 8.98 6.60
C VAL A 159 -16.61 7.49 6.92
N ALA A 160 -17.04 7.04 8.09
CA ALA A 160 -17.05 5.63 8.47
C ALA A 160 -17.87 4.79 7.47
N LYS A 161 -19.09 5.21 7.16
CA LYS A 161 -19.94 4.53 6.15
C LYS A 161 -19.31 4.44 4.78
N LEU A 162 -18.57 5.46 4.34
CA LEU A 162 -17.87 5.45 3.05
C LEU A 162 -16.70 4.46 3.02
N THR A 163 -16.08 4.22 4.16
CA THR A 163 -14.94 3.31 4.28
C THR A 163 -15.33 1.86 4.57
N GLU A 164 -16.53 1.61 5.11
CA GLU A 164 -17.05 0.25 5.36
C GLU A 164 -17.41 -0.50 4.07
N THR A 165 -17.76 0.20 3.00
CA THR A 165 -18.21 -0.42 1.73
C THR A 165 -17.10 -1.08 0.91
N ASP A 166 -15.83 -0.79 1.17
CA ASP A 166 -14.69 -1.36 0.43
C ASP A 166 -14.02 -2.58 1.13
N THR A 167 -14.54 -3.00 2.27
CA THR A 167 -14.01 -4.15 3.02
C THR A 167 -14.61 -5.49 2.59
N MET A 168 -14.56 -5.82 1.31
CA MET A 168 -14.25 -7.21 0.94
C MET A 168 -12.75 -7.38 1.23
N THR A 169 -12.41 -7.55 2.49
CA THR A 169 -11.03 -7.76 2.93
C THR A 169 -10.52 -9.04 2.32
N MET A 170 -9.75 -8.89 1.24
CA MET A 170 -8.96 -10.00 0.74
C MET A 170 -8.15 -10.54 1.91
N LYS A 171 -8.34 -11.79 2.29
CA LYS A 171 -7.56 -12.42 3.35
C LYS A 171 -6.14 -12.63 2.87
N LEU A 172 -5.18 -12.54 3.76
CA LEU A 172 -3.77 -12.75 3.41
C LEU A 172 -3.52 -14.23 3.08
N VAL A 173 -4.02 -15.13 3.94
CA VAL A 173 -3.87 -16.58 3.84
C VAL A 173 -5.12 -17.35 4.28
N GLY A 174 -6.00 -16.75 5.05
CA GLY A 174 -7.11 -17.44 5.71
C GLY A 174 -8.16 -18.05 4.78
N ASP A 175 -8.23 -17.64 3.50
CA ASP A 175 -9.07 -18.24 2.47
C ASP A 175 -8.38 -19.38 1.68
N LEU A 176 -7.07 -19.57 1.91
CA LEU A 176 -6.27 -20.66 1.34
C LEU A 176 -6.23 -21.92 2.24
N ILE A 177 -6.76 -21.81 3.44
CA ILE A 177 -6.72 -22.85 4.48
C ILE A 177 -8.12 -23.10 5.05
N LYS A 178 -8.28 -24.19 5.76
CA LYS A 178 -9.53 -24.59 6.42
C LYS A 178 -9.37 -24.51 7.95
N PRO A 179 -10.47 -24.45 8.70
CA PRO A 179 -10.42 -24.67 10.14
C PRO A 179 -9.68 -25.97 10.48
N ASP A 180 -8.94 -25.95 11.57
CA ASP A 180 -8.08 -27.03 12.08
C ASP A 180 -6.85 -27.37 11.23
N ASP A 181 -6.64 -26.71 10.07
CA ASP A 181 -5.41 -26.86 9.31
C ASP A 181 -4.18 -26.38 10.10
N MET A 182 -3.05 -27.00 9.85
CA MET A 182 -1.76 -26.57 10.38
C MET A 182 -0.97 -25.81 9.32
N VAL A 183 -0.53 -24.60 9.65
CA VAL A 183 0.32 -23.75 8.79
C VAL A 183 1.68 -23.53 9.44
N VAL A 184 2.74 -23.83 8.71
CA VAL A 184 4.11 -23.58 9.20
C VAL A 184 4.63 -22.26 8.62
N LEU A 185 4.97 -21.32 9.51
CA LEU A 185 5.54 -20.02 9.14
C LEU A 185 7.05 -20.05 9.44
N VAL A 186 7.85 -19.96 8.41
CA VAL A 186 9.31 -19.94 8.51
C VAL A 186 9.80 -18.51 8.54
N THR A 187 10.28 -18.08 9.71
CA THR A 187 10.72 -16.70 9.99
C THR A 187 12.21 -16.66 10.31
N PRO A 188 13.05 -16.29 9.34
CA PRO A 188 14.47 -16.09 9.62
C PRO A 188 14.69 -15.00 10.68
N ILE A 189 15.64 -15.23 11.57
CA ILE A 189 16.08 -14.19 12.50
C ILE A 189 17.17 -13.38 11.81
N ASP A 190 16.77 -12.32 11.15
CA ASP A 190 17.65 -11.39 10.46
C ASP A 190 18.09 -10.25 11.39
N SER A 191 19.34 -9.81 11.25
CA SER A 191 19.88 -8.62 11.94
C SER A 191 19.19 -7.32 11.50
N ALA A 192 18.56 -7.30 10.32
CA ALA A 192 17.79 -6.18 9.80
C ALA A 192 16.38 -6.07 10.42
N ALA A 193 15.88 -7.15 11.02
CA ALA A 193 14.60 -7.11 11.73
C ALA A 193 14.76 -6.37 13.07
N PRO A 194 13.75 -5.56 13.49
CA PRO A 194 13.82 -4.92 14.80
C PRO A 194 13.95 -5.97 15.91
N LYS A 195 14.92 -5.77 16.82
CA LYS A 195 15.15 -6.69 17.95
C LYS A 195 13.82 -6.96 18.71
N GLY A 196 13.52 -8.25 18.92
CA GLY A 196 12.35 -8.67 19.70
C GLY A 196 11.02 -8.56 18.96
N ARG A 197 11.00 -8.35 17.65
CA ARG A 197 9.77 -8.22 16.85
C ARG A 197 9.82 -9.08 15.60
N LEU A 198 8.64 -9.61 15.24
CA LEU A 198 8.38 -10.10 13.89
C LEU A 198 8.09 -8.91 12.96
N ILE A 199 8.42 -9.03 11.69
CA ILE A 199 8.03 -8.01 10.69
C ILE A 199 6.53 -8.09 10.40
N LEU A 200 5.97 -6.99 9.92
CA LEU A 200 4.52 -6.86 9.73
C LEU A 200 3.87 -8.00 8.93
N PRO A 201 4.39 -8.44 7.77
CA PRO A 201 3.79 -9.56 7.03
C PRO A 201 3.71 -10.87 7.82
N GLN A 202 4.69 -11.13 8.68
CA GLN A 202 4.70 -12.30 9.54
C GLN A 202 3.62 -12.22 10.61
N GLN A 203 3.48 -11.06 11.27
CA GLN A 203 2.44 -10.83 12.28
C GLN A 203 1.02 -10.94 11.68
N GLN A 204 0.81 -10.35 10.50
CA GLN A 204 -0.46 -10.41 9.79
C GLN A 204 -0.81 -11.84 9.37
N ALA A 205 0.15 -12.61 8.86
CA ALA A 205 -0.09 -13.99 8.48
C ALA A 205 -0.46 -14.87 9.70
N ILE A 206 0.23 -14.71 10.83
CA ILE A 206 -0.12 -15.42 12.08
C ILE A 206 -1.54 -15.05 12.49
N ARG A 207 -1.89 -13.77 12.49
CA ARG A 207 -3.21 -13.29 12.88
C ARG A 207 -4.29 -13.87 11.97
N ASP A 208 -4.09 -13.85 10.66
CA ASP A 208 -5.06 -14.33 9.67
C ASP A 208 -5.26 -15.85 9.74
N VAL A 209 -4.19 -16.64 10.03
CA VAL A 209 -4.29 -18.08 10.31
C VAL A 209 -5.19 -18.33 11.52
N LEU A 210 -4.99 -17.58 12.62
CA LEU A 210 -5.80 -17.74 13.84
C LEU A 210 -7.25 -17.32 13.62
N GLU A 211 -7.52 -16.28 12.85
CA GLU A 211 -8.87 -15.83 12.48
C GLU A 211 -9.59 -16.84 11.57
N ALA A 212 -8.84 -17.67 10.83
CA ALA A 212 -9.37 -18.80 10.06
C ALA A 212 -9.66 -20.06 10.91
N ASN A 213 -9.49 -19.99 12.24
CA ASN A 213 -9.56 -21.12 13.17
C ASN A 213 -8.56 -22.25 12.83
N ALA A 214 -7.37 -21.89 12.34
CA ALA A 214 -6.29 -22.79 12.01
C ALA A 214 -5.11 -22.63 12.99
N CYS A 215 -4.16 -23.57 12.97
CA CYS A 215 -2.99 -23.58 13.85
C CYS A 215 -1.77 -22.99 13.14
N ALA A 216 -1.06 -22.06 13.79
CA ALA A 216 0.20 -21.50 13.31
C ALA A 216 1.40 -22.09 14.06
N VAL A 217 2.32 -22.72 13.36
CA VAL A 217 3.61 -23.19 13.88
C VAL A 217 4.71 -22.28 13.34
N VAL A 218 5.36 -21.50 14.20
CA VAL A 218 6.40 -20.55 13.80
C VAL A 218 7.76 -21.13 14.09
N VAL A 219 8.60 -21.21 13.08
CA VAL A 219 9.94 -21.85 13.17
C VAL A 219 10.99 -21.01 12.45
N ARG A 220 12.25 -21.26 12.78
CA ARG A 220 13.38 -20.74 11.99
C ARG A 220 13.64 -21.65 10.79
N GLU A 221 14.30 -21.12 9.79
CA GLU A 221 14.70 -21.85 8.59
C GLU A 221 15.61 -23.07 8.88
N THR A 222 16.36 -23.00 10.01
CA THR A 222 17.25 -24.08 10.46
C THR A 222 16.52 -25.24 11.12
N GLU A 223 15.29 -25.01 11.59
CA GLU A 223 14.52 -25.96 12.40
C GLU A 223 13.41 -26.66 11.59
N LEU A 224 13.12 -26.14 10.37
CA LEU A 224 11.99 -26.57 9.56
C LEU A 224 11.96 -28.11 9.35
N SER A 225 13.07 -28.69 8.87
CA SER A 225 13.16 -30.15 8.59
C SER A 225 12.85 -31.00 9.83
N GLY A 226 13.39 -30.58 11.00
CA GLY A 226 13.15 -31.27 12.26
C GLY A 226 11.70 -31.16 12.74
N VAL A 227 11.05 -30.03 12.49
CA VAL A 227 9.64 -29.81 12.84
C VAL A 227 8.73 -30.59 11.93
N LEU A 228 8.94 -30.54 10.60
CA LEU A 228 8.15 -31.30 9.63
C LEU A 228 8.17 -32.82 9.89
N GLY A 229 9.27 -33.34 10.46
CA GLY A 229 9.36 -34.74 10.85
C GLY A 229 8.60 -35.10 12.16
N ARG A 230 8.06 -34.13 12.89
CA ARG A 230 7.40 -34.35 14.20
C ARG A 230 5.91 -33.98 14.22
N ILE A 231 5.48 -33.18 13.25
CA ILE A 231 4.08 -32.72 13.15
C ILE A 231 3.36 -33.51 12.04
N GLU A 232 2.04 -33.48 12.06
CA GLU A 232 1.23 -33.92 10.92
C GLU A 232 1.54 -33.05 9.70
N LYS A 233 1.26 -33.57 8.51
CA LYS A 233 1.49 -32.87 7.26
C LYS A 233 0.79 -31.50 7.27
N PRO A 234 1.51 -30.39 7.22
CA PRO A 234 0.88 -29.06 7.20
C PRO A 234 0.15 -28.81 5.87
N ALA A 235 -0.93 -28.06 5.94
CA ALA A 235 -1.68 -27.62 4.77
C ALA A 235 -0.89 -26.62 3.91
N LEU A 236 -0.01 -25.83 4.56
CA LEU A 236 0.77 -24.79 3.87
C LEU A 236 2.06 -24.47 4.66
N VAL A 237 3.15 -24.25 3.93
CA VAL A 237 4.39 -23.64 4.45
C VAL A 237 4.54 -22.24 3.86
N ILE A 238 4.75 -21.24 4.71
CA ILE A 238 4.96 -19.83 4.32
C ILE A 238 6.35 -19.41 4.77
N THR A 239 7.16 -18.85 3.86
CA THR A 239 8.53 -18.47 4.17
C THR A 239 8.86 -17.04 3.80
N ASP A 240 9.96 -16.52 4.34
CA ASP A 240 10.57 -15.30 3.84
C ASP A 240 11.33 -15.56 2.54
N SER A 241 11.30 -14.59 1.63
CA SER A 241 11.93 -14.72 0.30
C SER A 241 13.45 -14.95 0.39
N GLN A 242 14.11 -14.50 1.45
CA GLN A 242 15.55 -14.73 1.65
C GLN A 242 15.88 -16.18 2.02
N ALA A 243 14.97 -16.88 2.72
CA ALA A 243 15.14 -18.26 3.13
C ALA A 243 14.64 -19.27 2.07
N PHE A 244 14.06 -18.81 0.99
CA PHE A 244 13.34 -19.61 0.01
C PHE A 244 14.14 -20.81 -0.52
N ALA A 245 15.38 -20.60 -0.93
CA ALA A 245 16.21 -21.65 -1.50
C ALA A 245 16.44 -22.83 -0.53
N ARG A 246 16.58 -22.56 0.76
CA ARG A 246 16.71 -23.57 1.81
C ARG A 246 15.38 -24.22 2.11
N VAL A 247 14.35 -23.42 2.39
CA VAL A 247 13.02 -23.89 2.76
C VAL A 247 12.41 -24.74 1.66
N SER A 248 12.63 -24.41 0.39
CA SER A 248 12.17 -25.20 -0.75
C SER A 248 12.81 -26.61 -0.80
N LYS A 249 14.07 -26.75 -0.37
CA LYS A 249 14.75 -28.05 -0.29
C LYS A 249 14.26 -28.89 0.90
N ASP A 250 14.00 -28.24 2.03
CA ASP A 250 13.60 -28.88 3.28
C ASP A 250 12.11 -29.21 3.31
N THR A 251 11.29 -28.63 2.41
CA THR A 251 9.85 -28.87 2.33
C THR A 251 9.54 -29.93 1.24
N PRO A 252 8.91 -31.06 1.57
CA PRO A 252 8.47 -32.07 0.60
C PRO A 252 7.63 -31.47 -0.53
N GLU A 253 7.72 -32.06 -1.74
CA GLU A 253 7.02 -31.56 -2.96
C GLU A 253 5.51 -31.56 -2.83
N ASP A 254 4.95 -32.46 -2.03
CA ASP A 254 3.52 -32.63 -1.79
C ASP A 254 2.96 -31.68 -0.74
N ILE A 255 3.79 -30.81 -0.16
CA ILE A 255 3.40 -29.74 0.76
C ILE A 255 3.40 -28.42 -0.01
N PRO A 256 2.24 -27.71 -0.07
CA PRO A 256 2.17 -26.37 -0.66
C PRO A 256 3.15 -25.41 0.01
N LEU A 257 3.84 -24.59 -0.80
CA LEU A 257 4.84 -23.66 -0.34
C LEU A 257 4.62 -22.29 -0.99
N THR A 258 4.62 -21.24 -0.19
CA THR A 258 4.56 -19.85 -0.69
C THR A 258 5.42 -18.93 0.16
N SER A 259 5.39 -17.62 -0.12
CA SER A 259 6.12 -16.64 0.69
C SER A 259 5.23 -15.49 1.18
N PHE A 260 5.67 -14.86 2.29
CA PHE A 260 5.03 -13.64 2.79
C PHE A 260 4.94 -12.56 1.71
N SER A 261 5.96 -12.41 0.86
CA SER A 261 5.97 -11.41 -0.22
C SER A 261 4.93 -11.69 -1.31
N ILE A 262 4.70 -12.97 -1.66
CA ILE A 262 3.67 -13.38 -2.63
C ILE A 262 2.28 -13.15 -2.05
N LEU A 263 2.06 -13.57 -0.79
CA LEU A 263 0.80 -13.33 -0.09
C LEU A 263 0.49 -11.84 0.05
N MET A 264 1.49 -11.03 0.38
CA MET A 264 1.35 -9.57 0.45
C MET A 264 1.03 -8.95 -0.91
N ALA A 265 1.65 -9.42 -1.99
CA ALA A 265 1.34 -8.95 -3.35
C ALA A 265 -0.13 -9.23 -3.71
N ARG A 266 -0.64 -10.41 -3.34
CA ARG A 266 -2.05 -10.78 -3.47
C ARG A 266 -2.94 -9.86 -2.62
N TYR A 267 -2.65 -9.75 -1.33
CA TYR A 267 -3.40 -8.95 -0.37
C TYR A 267 -3.49 -7.47 -0.79
N LYS A 268 -2.45 -6.96 -1.42
CA LYS A 268 -2.38 -5.58 -1.94
C LYS A 268 -2.91 -5.43 -3.37
N GLY A 269 -3.33 -6.52 -4.04
CA GLY A 269 -4.00 -6.50 -5.34
C GLY A 269 -3.11 -6.33 -6.56
N PHE A 270 -1.82 -6.68 -6.48
CA PHE A 270 -0.89 -6.57 -7.61
C PHE A 270 -0.15 -7.87 -7.98
N LEU A 271 -0.57 -9.01 -7.42
CA LEU A 271 0.12 -10.29 -7.64
C LEU A 271 0.15 -10.70 -9.12
N ASP A 272 -0.98 -10.60 -9.82
CA ASP A 272 -1.09 -10.97 -11.24
C ASP A 272 -0.13 -10.16 -12.09
N ALA A 273 -0.14 -8.82 -11.95
CA ALA A 273 0.79 -7.95 -12.66
C ALA A 273 2.26 -8.28 -12.35
N ALA A 274 2.56 -8.61 -11.09
CA ALA A 274 3.93 -8.92 -10.68
C ALA A 274 4.41 -10.28 -11.23
N VAL A 275 3.54 -11.28 -11.36
CA VAL A 275 3.87 -12.58 -11.98
C VAL A 275 4.03 -12.43 -13.49
N LYS A 276 3.22 -11.59 -14.15
CA LYS A 276 3.39 -11.27 -15.57
C LYS A 276 4.70 -10.55 -15.83
N GLY A 277 4.95 -9.49 -15.06
CA GLY A 277 6.09 -8.60 -15.27
C GLY A 277 7.45 -9.21 -14.95
N VAL A 278 7.52 -10.27 -14.11
CA VAL A 278 8.80 -10.84 -13.71
C VAL A 278 9.61 -11.44 -14.86
N LYS A 279 8.94 -11.91 -15.90
CA LYS A 279 9.60 -12.50 -17.10
C LYS A 279 10.46 -11.49 -17.86
N ALA A 280 10.20 -10.20 -17.71
CA ALA A 280 11.02 -9.16 -18.31
C ALA A 280 12.49 -9.19 -17.84
N ILE A 281 12.77 -9.88 -16.73
CA ILE A 281 14.15 -10.12 -16.26
C ILE A 281 14.99 -10.83 -17.33
N ASP A 282 14.41 -11.79 -18.07
CA ASP A 282 15.11 -12.56 -19.11
C ASP A 282 15.43 -11.74 -20.36
N ASP A 283 14.70 -10.63 -20.57
CA ASP A 283 14.84 -9.78 -21.76
C ASP A 283 15.76 -8.57 -21.52
N LEU A 284 16.26 -8.39 -20.29
CA LEU A 284 17.14 -7.27 -19.93
C LEU A 284 18.45 -7.30 -20.73
N LYS A 285 18.90 -6.14 -21.15
CA LYS A 285 20.12 -5.91 -21.94
C LYS A 285 21.11 -5.05 -21.17
N ASP A 286 22.37 -5.06 -21.61
CA ASP A 286 23.37 -4.17 -21.05
C ASP A 286 22.96 -2.71 -21.21
N GLY A 287 23.02 -1.95 -20.10
CA GLY A 287 22.63 -0.54 -20.05
C GLY A 287 21.15 -0.28 -19.79
N ASP A 288 20.29 -1.32 -19.71
CA ASP A 288 18.89 -1.14 -19.40
C ASP A 288 18.70 -0.56 -17.99
N LYS A 289 17.79 0.41 -17.90
CA LYS A 289 17.44 1.05 -16.62
C LYS A 289 16.42 0.19 -15.86
N VAL A 290 16.73 -0.18 -14.63
CA VAL A 290 15.83 -0.91 -13.73
C VAL A 290 15.52 -0.06 -12.51
N LEU A 291 14.23 0.21 -12.28
CA LEU A 291 13.76 0.89 -11.10
C LEU A 291 13.57 -0.11 -9.96
N ILE A 292 14.30 0.06 -8.86
CA ILE A 292 14.07 -0.65 -7.61
C ILE A 292 13.42 0.32 -6.62
N SER A 293 12.15 0.07 -6.26
CA SER A 293 11.33 0.99 -5.46
C SER A 293 10.97 0.41 -4.11
N GLU A 294 11.17 1.20 -3.06
CA GLU A 294 10.83 0.86 -1.68
C GLU A 294 9.70 1.74 -1.14
N GLY A 295 8.77 1.13 -0.44
CA GLY A 295 7.61 1.83 0.14
C GLY A 295 7.91 2.62 1.42
N CYS A 296 9.08 2.47 1.99
CA CYS A 296 9.46 3.11 3.25
C CYS A 296 10.86 3.74 3.15
N THR A 297 11.15 4.62 4.11
CA THR A 297 12.44 5.32 4.24
C THR A 297 13.22 4.80 5.45
N HIS A 298 13.17 3.48 5.70
CA HIS A 298 13.96 2.92 6.80
C HIS A 298 15.46 3.00 6.53
N HIS A 299 16.26 2.96 7.60
CA HIS A 299 17.72 2.98 7.48
C HIS A 299 18.21 1.79 6.66
N ARG A 300 18.84 2.07 5.52
CA ARG A 300 19.54 1.07 4.72
C ARG A 300 20.75 0.56 5.51
N GLN A 301 20.76 -0.74 5.76
CA GLN A 301 21.91 -1.40 6.43
C GLN A 301 22.86 -1.98 5.39
N CYS A 302 24.11 -2.25 5.80
CA CYS A 302 25.06 -3.00 4.97
C CYS A 302 24.45 -4.36 4.61
N GLY A 303 24.24 -4.62 3.31
CA GLY A 303 23.58 -5.85 2.83
C GLY A 303 22.05 -5.78 2.72
N ASP A 304 21.49 -4.59 2.63
CA ASP A 304 20.07 -4.37 2.32
C ASP A 304 19.63 -5.09 1.03
N ILE A 305 18.36 -5.56 1.02
CA ILE A 305 17.85 -6.37 -0.10
C ILE A 305 17.75 -5.52 -1.37
N GLY A 306 17.14 -4.35 -1.28
CA GLY A 306 16.82 -3.52 -2.44
C GLY A 306 18.03 -2.85 -3.05
N SER A 307 18.92 -2.30 -2.22
CA SER A 307 20.04 -1.48 -2.69
C SER A 307 21.32 -2.28 -2.97
N VAL A 308 21.46 -3.50 -2.41
CA VAL A 308 22.69 -4.29 -2.52
C VAL A 308 22.45 -5.69 -3.08
N LYS A 309 21.60 -6.49 -2.43
CA LYS A 309 21.45 -7.91 -2.79
C LYS A 309 20.75 -8.09 -4.13
N LEU A 310 19.65 -7.38 -4.35
CA LEU A 310 18.83 -7.53 -5.56
C LEU A 310 19.59 -7.09 -6.83
N PRO A 311 20.28 -5.93 -6.87
CA PRO A 311 21.16 -5.58 -7.99
C PRO A 311 22.20 -6.67 -8.30
N ASN A 312 22.86 -7.22 -7.27
CA ASN A 312 23.85 -8.27 -7.44
C ASN A 312 23.22 -9.57 -8.00
N TRP A 313 22.05 -9.98 -7.50
CA TRP A 313 21.34 -11.16 -8.02
C TRP A 313 20.85 -10.97 -9.46
N LEU A 314 20.38 -9.77 -9.82
CA LEU A 314 20.01 -9.45 -11.20
C LEU A 314 21.23 -9.56 -12.11
N LYS A 315 22.37 -8.97 -11.73
CA LYS A 315 23.62 -9.07 -12.49
C LYS A 315 24.10 -10.52 -12.62
N GLU A 316 24.08 -11.28 -11.52
CA GLU A 316 24.47 -12.70 -11.52
C GLU A 316 23.56 -13.54 -12.43
N TYR A 317 22.25 -13.31 -12.38
CA TYR A 317 21.27 -14.08 -13.15
C TYR A 317 21.29 -13.73 -14.64
N THR A 318 21.28 -12.43 -14.97
CA THR A 318 21.21 -11.96 -16.35
C THR A 318 22.58 -11.96 -17.06
N GLY A 319 23.67 -11.87 -16.31
CA GLY A 319 25.00 -11.63 -16.83
C GLY A 319 25.20 -10.24 -17.44
N LYS A 320 24.30 -9.27 -17.15
CA LYS A 320 24.25 -7.93 -17.75
C LYS A 320 24.67 -6.84 -16.76
N GLU A 321 25.24 -5.76 -17.29
CA GLU A 321 25.48 -4.53 -16.55
C GLU A 321 24.23 -3.64 -16.71
N LEU A 322 23.48 -3.47 -15.62
CA LEU A 322 22.21 -2.74 -15.57
C LEU A 322 22.39 -1.37 -14.90
N ASP A 323 21.64 -0.37 -15.35
CA ASP A 323 21.56 0.95 -14.71
C ASP A 323 20.47 0.91 -13.63
N ILE A 324 20.86 0.78 -12.37
CA ILE A 324 19.93 0.63 -11.25
C ILE A 324 19.58 1.99 -10.64
N THR A 325 18.31 2.35 -10.77
CA THR A 325 17.76 3.55 -10.10
C THR A 325 16.99 3.13 -8.85
N LEU A 326 17.32 3.74 -7.71
CA LEU A 326 16.68 3.47 -6.43
C LEU A 326 15.68 4.58 -6.08
N SER A 327 14.46 4.21 -5.69
CA SER A 327 13.49 5.13 -5.10
C SER A 327 12.98 4.64 -3.74
N SER A 328 12.63 5.56 -2.84
CA SER A 328 12.15 5.18 -1.50
C SER A 328 11.04 6.11 -1.02
N GLY A 329 10.16 5.58 -0.19
CA GLY A 329 9.06 6.32 0.42
C GLY A 329 8.17 6.97 -0.65
N HIS A 330 8.16 8.29 -0.66
CA HIS A 330 7.31 9.09 -1.55
C HIS A 330 7.95 9.44 -2.90
N GLY A 331 9.20 9.06 -3.10
CA GLY A 331 9.99 9.39 -4.29
C GLY A 331 9.77 8.45 -5.47
N PHE A 332 8.59 7.83 -5.62
CA PHE A 332 8.27 7.03 -6.80
C PHE A 332 8.23 7.94 -8.04
N PRO A 333 8.98 7.62 -9.13
CA PRO A 333 9.03 8.48 -10.31
C PRO A 333 7.66 8.60 -10.99
N GLU A 334 7.39 9.75 -11.57
CA GLU A 334 6.17 9.98 -12.37
C GLU A 334 6.34 9.52 -13.81
N GLU A 335 7.54 9.70 -14.37
CA GLU A 335 7.90 9.24 -15.71
C GLU A 335 8.62 7.90 -15.58
N LEU A 336 8.02 6.87 -16.15
CA LEU A 336 8.53 5.50 -16.07
C LEU A 336 8.97 4.93 -17.42
N SER A 337 8.66 5.58 -18.52
CA SER A 337 8.91 5.11 -19.89
C SER A 337 10.37 4.76 -20.20
N ASP A 338 11.32 5.33 -19.46
CA ASP A 338 12.75 5.07 -19.60
C ASP A 338 13.21 3.75 -18.96
N PHE A 339 12.37 3.11 -18.13
CA PHE A 339 12.73 1.90 -17.41
C PHE A 339 12.31 0.64 -18.18
N ALA A 340 13.20 -0.34 -18.23
CA ALA A 340 12.91 -1.67 -18.78
C ALA A 340 12.16 -2.57 -17.79
N LEU A 341 12.26 -2.29 -16.49
CA LEU A 341 11.62 -3.07 -15.44
C LEU A 341 11.48 -2.22 -14.16
N CYS A 342 10.34 -2.37 -13.48
CA CYS A 342 10.10 -1.84 -12.13
C CYS A 342 9.99 -2.99 -11.14
N ILE A 343 10.87 -3.02 -10.13
CA ILE A 343 10.84 -4.01 -9.05
C ILE A 343 10.54 -3.31 -7.73
N HIS A 344 9.35 -3.55 -7.17
CA HIS A 344 8.89 -2.92 -5.94
C HIS A 344 9.14 -3.83 -4.72
N CYS A 345 9.38 -3.26 -3.54
CA CYS A 345 9.38 -4.05 -2.29
C CYS A 345 7.97 -4.60 -2.01
N GLY A 346 7.82 -5.43 -0.97
CA GLY A 346 6.51 -5.98 -0.55
C GLY A 346 5.49 -4.94 -0.11
N GLY A 347 5.89 -3.67 0.04
CA GLY A 347 4.98 -2.55 0.32
C GLY A 347 4.23 -2.65 1.64
N CYS A 348 4.79 -3.32 2.65
CA CYS A 348 4.12 -3.54 3.95
C CYS A 348 3.71 -2.24 4.66
N MET A 349 4.43 -1.14 4.42
CA MET A 349 4.14 0.18 5.00
C MET A 349 3.26 1.07 4.11
N LEU A 350 2.90 0.62 2.91
CA LEU A 350 2.03 1.33 1.97
C LEU A 350 0.61 0.74 1.99
N GLY A 351 -0.39 1.58 1.83
CA GLY A 351 -1.77 1.15 1.58
C GLY A 351 -1.90 0.46 0.20
N SER A 352 -2.93 -0.37 0.04
CA SER A 352 -3.20 -1.07 -1.22
C SER A 352 -3.42 -0.10 -2.38
N LYS A 353 -4.06 1.05 -2.15
CA LYS A 353 -4.28 2.09 -3.17
C LYS A 353 -2.98 2.68 -3.71
N GLU A 354 -2.02 3.00 -2.85
CA GLU A 354 -0.72 3.51 -3.29
C GLU A 354 0.05 2.48 -4.13
N LEU A 355 0.06 1.22 -3.71
CA LEU A 355 0.71 0.15 -4.48
C LEU A 355 0.04 -0.11 -5.82
N THR A 356 -1.30 -0.18 -5.83
CA THR A 356 -2.07 -0.33 -7.08
C THR A 356 -1.83 0.85 -8.01
N TYR A 357 -1.71 2.06 -7.48
CA TYR A 357 -1.37 3.24 -8.28
C TYR A 357 0.01 3.11 -8.91
N ARG A 358 1.05 2.75 -8.12
CA ARG A 358 2.41 2.58 -8.65
C ARG A 358 2.47 1.49 -9.73
N MET A 359 1.79 0.38 -9.50
CA MET A 359 1.65 -0.67 -10.50
C MET A 359 0.96 -0.16 -11.77
N LYS A 360 -0.18 0.54 -11.64
CA LYS A 360 -0.88 1.12 -12.79
C LYS A 360 -0.03 2.12 -13.56
N CYS A 361 0.72 2.99 -12.88
CA CYS A 361 1.65 3.91 -13.54
C CYS A 361 2.71 3.16 -14.37
N ALA A 362 3.21 2.04 -13.87
CA ALA A 362 4.15 1.21 -14.64
C ALA A 362 3.45 0.55 -15.84
N CYS A 363 2.26 -0.04 -15.65
CA CYS A 363 1.49 -0.65 -16.72
C CYS A 363 1.08 0.37 -17.79
N ASP A 364 0.65 1.57 -17.42
CA ASP A 364 0.24 2.64 -18.34
C ASP A 364 1.44 3.17 -19.18
N ALA A 365 2.65 3.00 -18.67
CA ALA A 365 3.90 3.31 -19.37
C ALA A 365 4.50 2.10 -20.12
N ASP A 366 3.76 0.98 -20.21
CA ASP A 366 4.23 -0.29 -20.78
C ASP A 366 5.51 -0.83 -20.10
N VAL A 367 5.73 -0.49 -18.82
CA VAL A 367 6.87 -0.95 -18.04
C VAL A 367 6.47 -2.15 -17.20
N PRO A 368 7.12 -3.33 -17.38
CA PRO A 368 6.86 -4.50 -16.56
C PRO A 368 7.05 -4.21 -15.08
N PHE A 369 6.10 -4.68 -14.25
CA PHE A 369 6.10 -4.47 -12.81
C PHE A 369 6.17 -5.80 -12.06
N THR A 370 7.09 -5.90 -11.10
CA THR A 370 7.18 -7.07 -10.22
C THR A 370 7.58 -6.67 -8.80
N ASN A 371 7.72 -7.65 -7.88
CA ASN A 371 8.19 -7.37 -6.54
C ASN A 371 9.45 -8.20 -6.17
N TYR A 372 10.10 -7.81 -5.07
CA TYR A 372 11.32 -8.48 -4.57
C TYR A 372 11.14 -10.00 -4.44
N GLY A 373 10.06 -10.43 -3.78
CA GLY A 373 9.85 -11.86 -3.52
C GLY A 373 9.62 -12.68 -4.77
N ILE A 374 8.84 -12.15 -5.71
CA ILE A 374 8.57 -12.81 -6.99
C ILE A 374 9.84 -12.83 -7.86
N ALA A 375 10.58 -11.70 -7.93
CA ALA A 375 11.85 -11.63 -8.65
C ALA A 375 12.88 -12.62 -8.09
N ILE A 376 13.04 -12.69 -6.76
CA ILE A 376 13.93 -13.64 -6.11
C ILE A 376 13.51 -15.09 -6.39
N ALA A 377 12.22 -15.40 -6.27
CA ALA A 377 11.69 -16.74 -6.53
C ALA A 377 11.90 -17.15 -8.00
N TYR A 378 11.74 -16.20 -8.92
CA TYR A 378 11.96 -16.41 -10.36
C TYR A 378 13.43 -16.72 -10.66
N MET A 379 14.34 -15.86 -10.24
CA MET A 379 15.79 -16.04 -10.44
C MET A 379 16.34 -17.30 -9.78
N LYS A 380 15.71 -17.77 -8.71
CA LYS A 380 16.07 -19.03 -8.04
C LYS A 380 15.37 -20.28 -8.59
N GLY A 381 14.53 -20.14 -9.63
CA GLY A 381 13.82 -21.24 -10.29
C GLY A 381 12.70 -21.88 -9.47
N ILE A 382 12.22 -21.20 -8.42
CA ILE A 382 11.20 -21.74 -7.49
C ILE A 382 9.85 -21.01 -7.58
N LEU A 383 9.69 -20.04 -8.50
CA LEU A 383 8.47 -19.26 -8.62
C LEU A 383 7.24 -20.14 -8.86
N LYS A 384 7.32 -21.09 -9.80
CA LYS A 384 6.20 -21.98 -10.13
C LYS A 384 5.66 -22.72 -8.91
N ARG A 385 6.55 -23.26 -8.07
CA ARG A 385 6.19 -23.92 -6.81
C ARG A 385 5.56 -22.93 -5.83
N SER A 386 6.11 -21.73 -5.76
CA SER A 386 5.70 -20.70 -4.78
C SER A 386 4.34 -20.10 -5.06
N ILE A 387 3.91 -20.07 -6.33
CA ILE A 387 2.58 -19.63 -6.75
C ILE A 387 1.62 -20.83 -6.97
N GLY A 388 2.04 -22.06 -6.65
CA GLY A 388 1.22 -23.27 -6.81
C GLY A 388 -0.08 -23.24 -6.05
N VAL A 389 -0.17 -22.44 -4.98
CA VAL A 389 -1.43 -22.17 -4.25
C VAL A 389 -2.43 -21.30 -5.07
N PHE A 390 -2.00 -20.76 -6.21
CA PHE A 390 -2.80 -19.95 -7.15
C PHE A 390 -2.76 -20.57 -8.55
N PRO A 391 -3.60 -21.59 -8.83
CA PRO A 391 -3.52 -22.37 -10.09
C PRO A 391 -3.64 -21.53 -11.38
N HIS A 392 -4.37 -20.41 -11.34
CA HIS A 392 -4.51 -19.51 -12.49
C HIS A 392 -3.17 -18.87 -12.87
N LEU A 393 -2.35 -18.47 -11.87
CA LEU A 393 -1.04 -17.87 -12.11
C LEU A 393 0.00 -18.87 -12.62
N VAL A 394 -0.12 -20.13 -12.22
CA VAL A 394 0.74 -21.21 -12.75
C VAL A 394 0.51 -21.37 -14.25
N LYS A 395 -0.75 -21.41 -14.70
CA LYS A 395 -1.11 -21.46 -16.13
C LYS A 395 -0.59 -20.25 -16.88
N GLU A 396 -0.80 -19.05 -16.33
CA GLU A 396 -0.32 -17.82 -16.94
C GLU A 396 1.22 -17.74 -17.04
N LEU A 397 1.94 -18.32 -16.07
CA LEU A 397 3.39 -18.45 -16.14
C LEU A 397 3.82 -19.42 -17.27
N GLU A 398 3.04 -20.44 -17.59
CA GLU A 398 3.33 -21.46 -18.63
C GLU A 398 2.89 -21.03 -20.03
N ASP A 399 1.70 -20.46 -20.20
CA ASP A 399 1.10 -20.13 -21.50
C ASP A 399 1.87 -19.08 -22.30
N HIS A 400 2.64 -18.23 -21.65
CA HIS A 400 3.44 -17.20 -22.32
C HIS A 400 4.78 -17.71 -22.91
N ASN A 401 5.07 -18.99 -22.83
CA ASN A 401 6.22 -19.56 -23.55
C ASN A 401 5.99 -19.73 -25.07
N GLY A 402 4.83 -19.32 -25.61
CA GLY A 402 4.42 -19.59 -26.99
C GLY A 402 3.74 -18.48 -27.78
N GLY A 403 3.68 -17.21 -27.35
CA GLY A 403 2.94 -16.21 -28.13
C GLY A 403 3.20 -14.76 -27.76
N GLN A 404 3.03 -13.87 -28.73
CA GLN A 404 3.22 -12.42 -28.66
C GLN A 404 2.60 -11.77 -27.41
N ARG A 405 3.36 -10.88 -26.79
CA ARG A 405 3.02 -10.15 -25.54
C ARG A 405 1.90 -9.16 -25.76
N THR A 406 0.83 -9.26 -24.98
CA THR A 406 -0.05 -8.16 -24.61
C THR A 406 0.12 -7.93 -23.11
N TYR A 407 0.66 -6.79 -22.76
CA TYR A 407 0.85 -6.33 -21.37
C TYR A 407 -0.46 -5.76 -20.79
#